data_6305cee2e5b411c903ada1aa95585ba5
#
_entry.id   6305cee2e5b411c903ada1aa95585ba5
#
_cell.length_a   1.000
_cell.length_b   1.000
_cell.length_c   1.000
_cell.angle_alpha   90.00
_cell.angle_beta   90.00
_cell.angle_gamma   90.00
#
_symmetry.space_group_name_H-M   'P 1'
#
loop_
_entity.id
_entity.type
_entity.pdbx_description
1 polymer ?
#
loop_
_entity_poly.entity_id
_entity_poly.type
_entity_poly.pdbx_seq_one_letter_code
_entity_poly.pdbx_strand_id
1 'polypeptide(L)'
;MTDFEIPVTGSAEVHVLHEGYVGLDGDDERVSGTVTLIIGGAAVIVVDPGMVADRGALLAALAARGPRPEDVTDVVFSHHHPDHTVNAALFPNARIHDHWAVYEGDRWLEQDADGAVLAPSVRLLRTPGHTSEDISTVASTADGVYACTHAWWFAGGPEEDPLATDAAALKVSRARLLKLATVIIPGHGAPFRPGESA
;
A
#
# COMPACT_ATOMS: atom_id res chain seq x y z
N MET A 1 -23.53 -6.13 6.49
CA MET A 1 -22.07 -6.02 6.61
C MET A 1 -21.57 -7.43 6.74
N THR A 2 -21.06 -7.99 5.66
CA THR A 2 -20.45 -9.31 5.66
C THR A 2 -19.12 -9.21 6.40
N ASP A 3 -18.96 -9.99 7.48
CA ASP A 3 -17.65 -10.17 8.12
C ASP A 3 -16.72 -10.75 7.06
N PHE A 4 -15.80 -9.93 6.55
CA PHE A 4 -14.77 -10.36 5.65
C PHE A 4 -13.77 -11.19 6.47
N GLU A 5 -14.00 -12.51 6.53
CA GLU A 5 -12.91 -13.42 6.83
C GLU A 5 -11.92 -13.32 5.66
N ILE A 6 -10.70 -12.86 5.92
CA ILE A 6 -9.60 -12.99 4.97
C ILE A 6 -9.29 -14.49 4.92
N PRO A 7 -9.61 -15.22 3.84
CA PRO A 7 -9.30 -16.65 3.80
C PRO A 7 -7.78 -16.80 3.80
N VAL A 8 -7.25 -17.33 4.88
CA VAL A 8 -5.82 -17.62 5.05
C VAL A 8 -5.53 -18.92 4.31
N THR A 9 -5.38 -18.84 3.00
CA THR A 9 -4.83 -19.95 2.20
C THR A 9 -3.50 -19.47 1.63
N GLY A 10 -2.41 -19.87 2.24
CA GLY A 10 -1.07 -19.43 1.89
C GLY A 10 -0.55 -18.32 2.80
N SER A 11 0.74 -18.07 2.69
CA SER A 11 1.45 -17.02 3.41
C SER A 11 2.18 -16.14 2.42
N ALA A 12 1.91 -14.83 2.45
CA ALA A 12 2.67 -13.86 1.69
C ALA A 12 3.94 -13.48 2.44
N GLU A 13 4.95 -13.01 1.71
CA GLU A 13 6.09 -12.27 2.26
C GLU A 13 5.85 -10.77 2.01
N VAL A 14 6.13 -9.95 3.02
CA VAL A 14 5.96 -8.49 2.95
C VAL A 14 7.28 -7.81 3.30
N HIS A 15 7.74 -6.91 2.43
CA HIS A 15 9.02 -6.22 2.57
C HIS A 15 8.86 -4.74 2.25
N VAL A 16 9.24 -3.86 3.16
CA VAL A 16 9.40 -2.43 2.85
C VAL A 16 10.67 -2.26 2.02
N LEU A 17 10.53 -1.78 0.79
CA LEU A 17 11.65 -1.48 -0.11
C LEU A 17 12.21 -0.08 0.11
N HIS A 18 11.33 0.85 0.47
CA HIS A 18 11.64 2.22 0.78
C HIS A 18 10.71 2.71 1.89
N GLU A 19 11.26 3.14 3.00
CA GLU A 19 10.51 3.77 4.07
C GLU A 19 10.21 5.21 3.67
N GLY A 20 8.93 5.53 3.52
CA GLY A 20 8.47 6.85 3.15
C GLY A 20 8.72 7.89 4.26
N TYR A 21 8.57 9.13 3.91
CA TYR A 21 8.72 10.25 4.83
C TYR A 21 7.89 11.45 4.40
N VAL A 22 7.53 12.26 5.37
CA VAL A 22 7.00 13.61 5.18
C VAL A 22 7.68 14.51 6.20
N GLY A 23 8.21 15.66 5.77
CA GLY A 23 8.92 16.57 6.66
C GLY A 23 9.51 17.77 5.96
N LEU A 24 9.97 18.73 6.74
CA LEU A 24 10.60 19.95 6.25
C LEU A 24 12.11 19.74 6.02
N ASP A 25 12.62 20.32 4.94
CA ASP A 25 14.03 20.44 4.61
C ASP A 25 14.32 21.91 4.29
N GLY A 26 14.70 22.69 5.30
CA GLY A 26 14.71 24.15 5.21
C GLY A 26 13.30 24.71 5.10
N ASP A 27 13.03 25.46 4.02
CA ASP A 27 11.72 26.05 3.71
C ASP A 27 10.86 25.15 2.79
N ASP A 28 11.44 24.03 2.31
CA ASP A 28 10.77 23.09 1.42
C ASP A 28 10.20 21.89 2.18
N GLU A 29 9.07 21.37 1.73
CA GLU A 29 8.54 20.10 2.19
C GLU A 29 9.07 18.97 1.33
N ARG A 30 9.61 17.94 1.99
CA ARG A 30 10.02 16.68 1.35
C ARG A 30 9.03 15.59 1.67
N VAL A 31 8.58 14.89 0.62
CA VAL A 31 7.61 13.82 0.74
C VAL A 31 8.00 12.64 -0.17
N SER A 32 7.79 11.43 0.32
CA SER A 32 7.90 10.18 -0.44
C SER A 32 7.01 9.14 0.21
N GLY A 33 6.18 8.46 -0.57
CA GLY A 33 5.38 7.34 -0.08
C GLY A 33 6.25 6.13 0.30
N THR A 34 5.75 5.31 1.24
CA THR A 34 6.36 4.03 1.59
C THR A 34 6.13 3.03 0.48
N VAL A 35 7.21 2.46 -0.08
CA VAL A 35 7.14 1.45 -1.14
C VAL A 35 7.23 0.06 -0.54
N THR A 36 6.22 -0.78 -0.79
CA THR A 36 6.16 -2.14 -0.23
C THR A 36 6.10 -3.19 -1.32
N LEU A 37 6.93 -4.23 -1.19
CA LEU A 37 6.87 -5.46 -1.98
C LEU A 37 6.07 -6.52 -1.22
N ILE A 38 5.14 -7.18 -1.92
CA ILE A 38 4.41 -8.33 -1.41
C ILE A 38 4.60 -9.49 -2.39
N ILE A 39 5.07 -10.65 -1.91
CA ILE A 39 5.20 -11.87 -2.70
C ILE A 39 4.17 -12.86 -2.18
N GLY A 40 3.18 -13.19 -3.02
CA GLY A 40 2.09 -14.09 -2.67
C GLY A 40 1.89 -15.20 -3.71
N GLY A 41 2.56 -16.33 -3.54
CA GLY A 41 2.56 -17.40 -4.57
C GLY A 41 3.24 -16.93 -5.85
N ALA A 42 2.51 -16.88 -6.97
CA ALA A 42 3.04 -16.39 -8.25
C ALA A 42 2.94 -14.86 -8.41
N ALA A 43 2.24 -14.16 -7.51
CA ALA A 43 2.08 -12.73 -7.59
C ALA A 43 3.27 -12.01 -6.94
N VAL A 44 3.83 -11.04 -7.64
CA VAL A 44 4.85 -10.11 -7.18
C VAL A 44 4.25 -8.71 -7.27
N ILE A 45 3.90 -8.16 -6.14
CA ILE A 45 3.08 -6.95 -6.03
C ILE A 45 3.92 -5.83 -5.44
N VAL A 46 3.92 -4.66 -6.08
CA VAL A 46 4.48 -3.43 -5.52
C VAL A 46 3.34 -2.49 -5.14
N VAL A 47 3.25 -2.15 -3.87
CA VAL A 47 2.28 -1.17 -3.37
C VAL A 47 2.98 0.17 -3.27
N ASP A 48 2.36 1.20 -3.85
CA ASP A 48 2.82 2.58 -3.89
C ASP A 48 4.28 2.71 -4.36
N PRO A 49 4.55 2.64 -5.68
CA PRO A 49 5.92 2.69 -6.21
C PRO A 49 6.66 4.00 -5.88
N GLY A 50 5.96 4.97 -5.33
CA GLY A 50 6.49 6.17 -4.70
C GLY A 50 7.03 7.23 -5.65
N MET A 51 7.55 8.29 -5.04
CA MET A 51 8.37 9.32 -5.66
C MET A 51 9.77 9.27 -5.04
N VAL A 52 10.41 8.10 -5.12
CA VAL A 52 11.71 7.85 -4.51
C VAL A 52 12.80 8.58 -5.30
N ALA A 53 13.59 9.40 -4.63
CA ALA A 53 14.63 10.21 -5.27
C ALA A 53 15.73 9.35 -5.91
N ASP A 54 16.15 8.28 -5.23
CA ASP A 54 17.12 7.30 -5.75
C ASP A 54 16.38 6.04 -6.24
N ARG A 55 15.99 6.06 -7.52
CA ARG A 55 15.37 4.90 -8.18
C ARG A 55 16.29 3.70 -8.26
N GLY A 56 17.61 3.93 -8.33
CA GLY A 56 18.60 2.85 -8.35
C GLY A 56 18.60 2.10 -7.01
N ALA A 57 18.53 2.80 -5.89
CA ALA A 57 18.42 2.19 -4.58
C ALA A 57 17.11 1.40 -4.41
N LEU A 58 15.98 1.93 -4.92
CA LEU A 58 14.70 1.20 -4.92
C LEU A 58 14.80 -0.12 -5.69
N LEU A 59 15.35 -0.09 -6.91
CA LEU A 59 15.50 -1.29 -7.74
C LEU A 59 16.51 -2.28 -7.14
N ALA A 60 17.56 -1.80 -6.49
CA ALA A 60 18.50 -2.66 -5.77
C ALA A 60 17.83 -3.33 -4.55
N ALA A 61 16.97 -2.62 -3.82
CA ALA A 61 16.21 -3.20 -2.72
C ALA A 61 15.22 -4.29 -3.20
N LEU A 62 14.56 -4.08 -4.35
CA LEU A 62 13.73 -5.08 -5.00
C LEU A 62 14.55 -6.34 -5.36
N ALA A 63 15.67 -6.15 -6.08
CA ALA A 63 16.56 -7.24 -6.51
C ALA A 63 17.13 -8.04 -5.33
N ALA A 64 17.41 -7.38 -4.21
CA ALA A 64 17.85 -8.04 -2.98
C ALA A 64 16.80 -8.99 -2.37
N ARG A 65 15.53 -8.86 -2.78
CA ARG A 65 14.42 -9.76 -2.43
C ARG A 65 14.14 -10.82 -3.49
N GLY A 66 14.87 -10.83 -4.57
CA GLY A 66 14.81 -11.80 -5.66
C GLY A 66 14.19 -11.30 -6.97
N PRO A 67 13.07 -10.58 -6.97
CA PRO A 67 12.44 -10.12 -8.21
C PRO A 67 13.24 -9.03 -8.92
N ARG A 68 13.16 -9.04 -10.26
CA ARG A 68 13.55 -7.91 -11.12
C ARG A 68 12.30 -7.04 -11.41
N PRO A 69 12.46 -5.83 -11.93
CA PRO A 69 11.33 -4.97 -12.31
C PRO A 69 10.34 -5.66 -13.27
N GLU A 70 10.84 -6.47 -14.19
CA GLU A 70 10.05 -7.19 -15.19
C GLU A 70 9.26 -8.38 -14.61
N ASP A 71 9.63 -8.83 -13.40
CA ASP A 71 8.98 -9.92 -12.69
C ASP A 71 7.78 -9.44 -11.84
N VAL A 72 7.65 -8.11 -11.66
CA VAL A 72 6.51 -7.52 -10.95
C VAL A 72 5.24 -7.72 -11.78
N THR A 73 4.27 -8.39 -11.19
CA THR A 73 3.00 -8.73 -11.86
C THR A 73 1.93 -7.68 -11.66
N ASP A 74 1.98 -6.98 -10.54
CA ASP A 74 0.95 -6.02 -10.14
C ASP A 74 1.58 -4.83 -9.41
N VAL A 75 1.08 -3.64 -9.71
CA VAL A 75 1.33 -2.40 -8.97
C VAL A 75 -0.01 -1.93 -8.39
N VAL A 76 -0.03 -1.55 -7.14
CA VAL A 76 -1.23 -1.02 -6.48
C VAL A 76 -0.97 0.43 -6.09
N PHE A 77 -1.88 1.32 -6.44
CA PHE A 77 -1.92 2.68 -5.91
C PHE A 77 -2.91 2.74 -4.75
N SER A 78 -2.43 3.10 -3.56
CA SER A 78 -3.32 3.36 -2.43
C SER A 78 -4.27 4.53 -2.76
N HIS A 79 -3.74 5.55 -3.44
CA HIS A 79 -4.43 6.71 -3.99
C HIS A 79 -3.54 7.39 -5.04
N HIS A 80 -3.99 8.52 -5.64
CA HIS A 80 -3.33 9.12 -6.80
C HIS A 80 -2.40 10.30 -6.52
N HIS A 81 -1.99 10.54 -5.28
CA HIS A 81 -0.96 11.55 -5.03
C HIS A 81 0.38 11.14 -5.69
N PRO A 82 1.12 12.09 -6.27
CA PRO A 82 2.34 11.78 -7.04
C PRO A 82 3.42 11.02 -6.27
N ASP A 83 3.54 11.29 -4.97
CA ASP A 83 4.50 10.65 -4.09
C ASP A 83 4.23 9.17 -3.84
N HIS A 84 3.05 8.65 -4.25
CA HIS A 84 2.70 7.23 -4.25
C HIS A 84 2.78 6.58 -5.64
N THR A 85 2.78 7.35 -6.75
CA THR A 85 2.51 6.80 -8.09
C THR A 85 3.60 6.99 -9.13
N VAL A 86 4.45 8.03 -9.01
CA VAL A 86 5.37 8.50 -10.08
C VAL A 86 6.28 7.41 -10.65
N ASN A 87 6.72 6.45 -9.85
CA ASN A 87 7.64 5.41 -10.27
C ASN A 87 6.96 4.14 -10.83
N ALA A 88 5.66 4.14 -11.08
CA ALA A 88 4.95 2.98 -11.65
C ALA A 88 5.57 2.47 -12.96
N ALA A 89 6.09 3.38 -13.80
CA ALA A 89 6.75 3.04 -15.06
C ALA A 89 8.05 2.21 -14.92
N LEU A 90 8.56 2.04 -13.70
CA LEU A 90 9.70 1.14 -13.43
C LEU A 90 9.31 -0.34 -13.57
N PHE A 91 8.02 -0.68 -13.58
CA PHE A 91 7.49 -2.04 -13.60
C PHE A 91 6.71 -2.30 -14.90
N PRO A 92 7.42 -2.54 -16.03
CA PRO A 92 6.86 -2.47 -17.38
C PRO A 92 5.82 -3.54 -17.70
N ASN A 93 5.82 -4.66 -16.97
CA ASN A 93 4.91 -5.79 -17.19
C ASN A 93 3.76 -5.85 -16.19
N ALA A 94 3.74 -4.93 -15.20
CA ALA A 94 2.76 -4.96 -14.14
C ALA A 94 1.38 -4.46 -14.63
N ARG A 95 0.32 -5.11 -14.17
CA ARG A 95 -1.01 -4.51 -14.16
C ARG A 95 -1.04 -3.46 -13.05
N ILE A 96 -1.73 -2.36 -13.29
CA ILE A 96 -1.91 -1.33 -12.26
C ILE A 96 -3.31 -1.47 -11.68
N HIS A 97 -3.42 -1.47 -10.38
CA HIS A 97 -4.68 -1.52 -9.64
C HIS A 97 -4.88 -0.22 -8.86
N ASP A 98 -6.05 0.33 -8.95
CA ASP A 98 -6.51 1.44 -8.12
C ASP A 98 -7.93 1.21 -7.60
N HIS A 99 -8.55 2.28 -7.11
CA HIS A 99 -9.92 2.26 -6.60
C HIS A 99 -10.96 1.86 -7.65
N TRP A 100 -10.76 2.21 -8.93
CA TRP A 100 -11.77 2.07 -9.99
C TRP A 100 -11.56 0.86 -10.89
N ALA A 101 -10.29 0.47 -11.10
CA ALA A 101 -9.99 -0.43 -12.19
C ALA A 101 -8.69 -1.23 -12.01
N VAL A 102 -8.51 -2.14 -12.95
CA VAL A 102 -7.21 -2.74 -13.30
C VAL A 102 -6.83 -2.24 -14.70
N TYR A 103 -5.62 -1.74 -14.83
CA TYR A 103 -5.07 -1.27 -16.10
C TYR A 103 -4.07 -2.29 -16.61
N GLU A 104 -4.32 -2.82 -17.81
CA GLU A 104 -3.47 -3.80 -18.47
C GLU A 104 -3.08 -3.24 -19.85
N GLY A 105 -1.88 -2.72 -19.96
CA GLY A 105 -1.46 -1.97 -21.14
C GLY A 105 -2.29 -0.69 -21.31
N ASP A 106 -3.08 -0.61 -22.39
CA ASP A 106 -4.00 0.48 -22.72
C ASP A 106 -5.48 0.16 -22.38
N ARG A 107 -5.72 -0.94 -21.66
CA ARG A 107 -7.07 -1.39 -21.32
C ARG A 107 -7.44 -0.95 -19.90
N TRP A 108 -8.56 -0.28 -19.77
CA TRP A 108 -9.26 0.00 -18.52
C TRP A 108 -10.27 -1.12 -18.25
N LEU A 109 -10.03 -1.92 -17.22
CA LEU A 109 -10.91 -3.02 -16.82
C LEU A 109 -11.56 -2.64 -15.48
N GLU A 110 -12.86 -2.30 -15.50
CA GLU A 110 -13.58 -1.93 -14.29
C GLU A 110 -13.49 -3.05 -13.24
N GLN A 111 -13.12 -2.68 -12.02
CA GLN A 111 -13.05 -3.58 -10.89
C GLN A 111 -13.49 -2.86 -9.62
N ASP A 112 -14.31 -3.53 -8.80
CA ASP A 112 -14.51 -3.09 -7.43
C ASP A 112 -13.27 -3.47 -6.60
N ALA A 113 -12.56 -2.47 -6.10
CA ALA A 113 -11.40 -2.72 -5.25
C ALA A 113 -11.76 -3.36 -3.90
N ASP A 114 -13.01 -3.19 -3.39
CA ASP A 114 -13.36 -3.76 -2.08
C ASP A 114 -13.51 -5.29 -2.15
N GLY A 115 -12.54 -5.99 -1.61
CA GLY A 115 -12.47 -7.45 -1.64
C GLY A 115 -11.78 -8.06 -2.85
N ALA A 116 -11.26 -7.25 -3.79
CA ALA A 116 -10.51 -7.75 -4.93
C ALA A 116 -9.31 -8.61 -4.49
N VAL A 117 -9.15 -9.77 -5.13
CA VAL A 117 -8.11 -10.76 -4.78
C VAL A 117 -6.96 -10.66 -5.77
N LEU A 118 -5.78 -10.30 -5.30
CA LEU A 118 -4.54 -10.28 -6.09
C LEU A 118 -3.77 -11.60 -6.01
N ALA A 119 -3.84 -12.25 -4.83
CA ALA A 119 -3.28 -13.57 -4.56
C ALA A 119 -4.13 -14.26 -3.47
N PRO A 120 -3.99 -15.58 -3.25
CA PRO A 120 -4.76 -16.28 -2.21
C PRO A 120 -4.64 -15.64 -0.81
N SER A 121 -3.49 -15.01 -0.53
CA SER A 121 -3.19 -14.33 0.73
C SER A 121 -3.24 -12.80 0.65
N VAL A 122 -3.61 -12.19 -0.50
CA VAL A 122 -3.56 -10.73 -0.71
C VAL A 122 -4.87 -10.21 -1.28
N ARG A 123 -5.41 -9.17 -0.64
CA ARG A 123 -6.66 -8.51 -1.03
C ARG A 123 -6.56 -7.00 -0.98
N LEU A 124 -7.38 -6.35 -1.78
CA LEU A 124 -7.64 -4.92 -1.68
C LEU A 124 -8.88 -4.66 -0.81
N LEU A 125 -8.88 -3.54 -0.11
CA LEU A 125 -10.03 -3.03 0.64
C LEU A 125 -10.19 -1.54 0.36
N ARG A 126 -11.42 -1.07 0.17
CA ARG A 126 -11.70 0.38 0.19
C ARG A 126 -11.55 0.91 1.60
N THR A 127 -10.76 1.96 1.73
CA THR A 127 -10.47 2.63 3.00
C THR A 127 -10.46 4.15 2.83
N PRO A 128 -11.58 4.73 2.33
CA PRO A 128 -11.65 6.16 2.02
C PRO A 128 -11.43 7.01 3.26
N GLY A 129 -10.95 8.23 3.03
CA GLY A 129 -10.84 9.23 4.09
C GLY A 129 -9.79 10.28 3.84
N HIS A 130 -8.53 9.92 3.59
CA HIS A 130 -7.51 10.86 3.13
C HIS A 130 -7.91 11.39 1.75
N THR A 131 -8.21 10.48 0.84
CA THR A 131 -8.95 10.77 -0.39
C THR A 131 -10.23 9.93 -0.45
N SER A 132 -11.13 10.21 -1.41
CA SER A 132 -12.33 9.41 -1.64
C SER A 132 -12.02 8.04 -2.27
N GLU A 133 -10.86 7.93 -2.93
CA GLU A 133 -10.42 6.74 -3.65
C GLU A 133 -9.38 5.90 -2.89
N ASP A 134 -9.12 6.17 -1.62
CA ASP A 134 -8.15 5.37 -0.87
C ASP A 134 -8.52 3.89 -0.84
N ILE A 135 -7.53 3.06 -1.13
CA ILE A 135 -7.57 1.62 -0.94
C ILE A 135 -6.39 1.16 -0.10
N SER A 136 -6.56 0.06 0.60
CA SER A 136 -5.50 -0.61 1.35
C SER A 136 -5.24 -1.99 0.77
N THR A 137 -3.98 -2.41 0.75
CA THR A 137 -3.59 -3.77 0.41
C THR A 137 -3.37 -4.56 1.68
N VAL A 138 -4.14 -5.64 1.86
CA VAL A 138 -4.06 -6.51 3.04
C VAL A 138 -3.45 -7.84 2.65
N ALA A 139 -2.39 -8.24 3.38
CA ALA A 139 -1.66 -9.48 3.14
C ALA A 139 -1.59 -10.34 4.41
N SER A 140 -1.99 -11.61 4.30
CA SER A 140 -1.79 -12.60 5.35
C SER A 140 -0.42 -13.24 5.23
N THR A 141 0.36 -13.20 6.30
CA THR A 141 1.71 -13.75 6.39
C THR A 141 1.79 -14.81 7.49
N ALA A 142 2.93 -15.47 7.64
CA ALA A 142 3.18 -16.39 8.77
C ALA A 142 3.14 -15.66 10.14
N ASP A 143 3.47 -14.35 10.15
CA ASP A 143 3.62 -13.55 11.38
C ASP A 143 2.40 -12.68 11.69
N GLY A 144 1.34 -12.78 10.88
CA GLY A 144 0.10 -12.03 11.06
C GLY A 144 -0.41 -11.38 9.78
N VAL A 145 -1.29 -10.41 9.95
CA VAL A 145 -1.92 -9.69 8.84
C VAL A 145 -1.31 -8.30 8.73
N TYR A 146 -0.77 -7.97 7.55
CA TYR A 146 -0.20 -6.68 7.21
C TYR A 146 -1.21 -5.87 6.39
N ALA A 147 -1.32 -4.57 6.68
CA ALA A 147 -2.08 -3.64 5.87
C ALA A 147 -1.19 -2.49 5.41
N CYS A 148 -0.95 -2.39 4.09
CA CYS A 148 -0.36 -1.21 3.46
C CYS A 148 -1.48 -0.20 3.22
N THR A 149 -1.40 1.00 3.79
CA THR A 149 -2.52 1.94 3.81
C THR A 149 -2.09 3.37 4.03
N HIS A 150 -2.79 4.33 3.42
CA HIS A 150 -2.63 5.75 3.72
C HIS A 150 -3.60 6.25 4.82
N ALA A 151 -4.34 5.37 5.49
CA ALA A 151 -5.16 5.75 6.63
C ALA A 151 -4.32 6.32 7.81
N TRP A 152 -3.03 6.07 7.84
CA TRP A 152 -2.02 6.71 8.68
C TRP A 152 -0.85 7.20 7.83
N TRP A 153 -0.34 8.39 8.12
CA TRP A 153 0.87 8.90 7.49
C TRP A 153 2.11 8.20 8.06
N PHE A 154 2.15 8.04 9.39
CA PHE A 154 3.25 7.42 10.13
C PHE A 154 2.72 6.75 11.41
N ALA A 155 3.57 6.04 12.13
CA ALA A 155 3.21 5.37 13.37
C ALA A 155 2.57 6.36 14.37
N GLY A 156 1.33 6.07 14.76
CA GLY A 156 0.58 6.89 15.71
C GLY A 156 -0.03 8.18 15.16
N GLY A 157 0.12 8.48 13.85
CA GLY A 157 -0.46 9.74 13.42
C GLY A 157 -0.54 10.04 11.92
N PRO A 158 -0.94 11.28 11.61
CA PRO A 158 -1.54 12.24 12.54
C PRO A 158 -2.90 11.73 13.06
N GLU A 159 -3.28 12.14 14.28
CA GLU A 159 -4.61 11.80 14.84
C GLU A 159 -5.71 12.35 13.94
N GLU A 160 -5.59 13.64 13.59
CA GLU A 160 -6.39 14.30 12.58
C GLU A 160 -5.52 14.54 11.34
N ASP A 161 -5.91 13.94 10.23
CA ASP A 161 -5.25 14.14 8.95
C ASP A 161 -5.66 15.50 8.38
N PRO A 162 -4.72 16.47 8.24
CA PRO A 162 -5.05 17.82 7.80
C PRO A 162 -5.47 17.90 6.33
N LEU A 163 -5.18 16.85 5.55
CA LEU A 163 -5.50 16.76 4.13
C LEU A 163 -6.69 15.83 3.85
N ALA A 164 -7.27 15.22 4.88
CA ALA A 164 -8.38 14.29 4.71
C ALA A 164 -9.58 14.98 4.04
N THR A 165 -10.06 14.38 2.96
CA THR A 165 -11.27 14.81 2.26
C THR A 165 -12.54 14.44 3.03
N ASP A 166 -12.48 13.37 3.86
CA ASP A 166 -13.54 12.93 4.75
C ASP A 166 -12.98 12.32 6.04
N ALA A 167 -12.89 13.13 7.09
CA ALA A 167 -12.38 12.69 8.38
C ALA A 167 -13.27 11.64 9.07
N ALA A 168 -14.59 11.61 8.79
CA ALA A 168 -15.49 10.62 9.33
C ALA A 168 -15.27 9.25 8.68
N ALA A 169 -15.15 9.22 7.34
CA ALA A 169 -14.79 8.02 6.61
C ALA A 169 -13.42 7.49 7.03
N LEU A 170 -12.42 8.38 7.24
CA LEU A 170 -11.10 7.99 7.72
C LEU A 170 -11.15 7.25 9.07
N LYS A 171 -11.96 7.74 10.01
CA LYS A 171 -12.15 7.06 11.31
C LYS A 171 -12.75 5.66 11.14
N VAL A 172 -13.71 5.50 10.23
CA VAL A 172 -14.33 4.19 9.93
C VAL A 172 -13.30 3.25 9.28
N SER A 173 -12.51 3.76 8.33
CA SER A 173 -11.45 3.01 7.65
C SER A 173 -10.37 2.54 8.63
N ARG A 174 -9.91 3.43 9.51
CA ARG A 174 -8.97 3.07 10.60
C ARG A 174 -9.54 1.98 11.50
N ALA A 175 -10.79 2.12 11.95
CA ALA A 175 -11.44 1.14 12.81
C ALA A 175 -11.61 -0.23 12.12
N ARG A 176 -11.85 -0.25 10.79
CA ARG A 176 -11.90 -1.48 9.97
C ARG A 176 -10.53 -2.16 9.93
N LEU A 177 -9.47 -1.40 9.63
CA LEU A 177 -8.11 -1.92 9.52
C LEU A 177 -7.58 -2.45 10.85
N LEU A 178 -7.85 -1.75 11.97
CA LEU A 178 -7.43 -2.18 13.31
C LEU A 178 -8.06 -3.50 13.77
N LYS A 179 -9.21 -3.91 13.19
CA LYS A 179 -9.82 -5.22 13.47
C LYS A 179 -9.17 -6.36 12.68
N LEU A 180 -8.49 -6.05 11.58
CA LEU A 180 -7.96 -7.02 10.63
C LEU A 180 -6.45 -7.17 10.75
N ALA A 181 -5.73 -6.05 10.83
CA ALA A 181 -4.29 -6.02 10.71
C ALA A 181 -3.58 -6.05 12.07
N THR A 182 -2.55 -6.88 12.14
CA THR A 182 -1.61 -6.93 13.28
C THR A 182 -0.40 -6.03 13.06
N VAL A 183 -0.13 -5.65 11.80
CA VAL A 183 0.92 -4.71 11.39
C VAL A 183 0.33 -3.74 10.39
N ILE A 184 0.56 -2.46 10.60
CA ILE A 184 0.24 -1.38 9.66
C ILE A 184 1.54 -0.91 9.01
N ILE A 185 1.53 -0.85 7.67
CA ILE A 185 2.55 -0.14 6.89
C ILE A 185 1.90 1.17 6.45
N PRO A 186 2.30 2.29 7.05
CA PRO A 186 1.67 3.59 6.81
C PRO A 186 2.12 4.19 5.48
N GLY A 187 1.42 5.21 5.02
CA GLY A 187 1.75 5.95 3.79
C GLY A 187 3.16 6.53 3.80
N HIS A 188 3.63 6.98 4.96
CA HIS A 188 4.96 7.55 5.15
C HIS A 188 5.56 7.06 6.47
N GLY A 189 6.65 6.29 6.42
CA GLY A 189 7.37 5.86 7.61
C GLY A 189 7.38 4.36 7.86
N ALA A 190 7.95 3.99 9.00
CA ALA A 190 8.15 2.60 9.40
C ALA A 190 6.84 1.86 9.71
N PRO A 191 6.78 0.54 9.45
CA PRO A 191 5.71 -0.30 9.92
C PRO A 191 5.55 -0.24 11.44
N PHE A 192 4.32 -0.35 11.93
CA PHE A 192 4.02 -0.37 13.36
C PHE A 192 2.95 -1.41 13.71
N ARG A 193 2.91 -1.80 14.99
CA ARG A 193 1.86 -2.66 15.54
C ARG A 193 0.85 -1.81 16.30
N PRO A 194 -0.46 -1.90 15.99
CA PRO A 194 -1.49 -1.20 16.75
C PRO A 194 -1.44 -1.58 18.24
N GLY A 195 -1.45 -0.56 19.12
CA GLY A 195 -1.44 -0.76 20.57
C GLY A 195 -0.05 -0.92 21.20
N GLU A 196 1.01 -1.02 20.44
CA GLU A 196 2.38 -0.87 20.95
C GLU A 196 2.75 0.62 20.92
N SER A 197 3.18 1.16 22.06
CA SER A 197 3.69 2.54 22.14
C SER A 197 4.98 2.64 21.35
N ALA A 198 5.09 3.66 20.49
CA ALA A 198 6.32 4.00 19.81
C ALA A 198 7.37 4.54 20.78
#